data_4183e14319cfeec96ca423da1ee5285b
#
_entry.id   4183e14319cfeec96ca423da1ee5285b
#
_cell.length_a   1.000
_cell.length_b   1.000
_cell.length_c   1.000
_cell.angle_alpha   90.00
_cell.angle_beta   90.00
_cell.angle_gamma   90.00
#
_symmetry.space_group_name_H-M   'P 1'
#
loop_
_entity.id
_entity.type
_entity.pdbx_description
1 polymer ?
#
loop_
_entity_poly.entity_id
_entity_poly.type
_entity_poly.pdbx_seq_one_letter_code
_entity_poly.pdbx_strand_id
1 'polypeptide(L)'
;MWAAQWQYHRGVDRHARNTVIEMRITKPSIELGLAAAHLLDSEWQTVSTAGAFDNTKQILLRNRYHDGKYGYEVLTLFTTSNGKSFWVDRGWVQAGATATAPPIVSSPPIGTVTITGRLRLDSSLPRGSFFALPGNGQGLVSKLNAQSRLNTEKFYIDLLSGSVSSLIPKVSAQLPELSDGPHMAYALQWVFFGGLIIYGRLLIRRTR
;
A
#
# COMPACT_ATOMS: atom_id res chain seq x y z
N MET A 1 -2.14 32.22 11.41
CA MET A 1 -1.95 31.91 9.97
C MET A 1 -1.15 30.62 9.70
N TRP A 2 -0.17 30.26 10.53
CA TRP A 2 0.65 29.03 10.32
C TRP A 2 -0.20 27.75 10.18
N ALA A 3 -1.20 27.54 11.05
CA ALA A 3 -2.05 26.34 11.00
C ALA A 3 -2.87 26.24 9.70
N ALA A 4 -3.36 27.37 9.17
CA ALA A 4 -4.05 27.42 7.89
C ALA A 4 -3.12 27.01 6.73
N GLN A 5 -1.92 27.59 6.71
CA GLN A 5 -0.91 27.28 5.69
C GLN A 5 -0.49 25.82 5.75
N TRP A 6 -0.27 25.28 6.94
CA TRP A 6 0.09 23.86 7.14
C TRP A 6 -1.01 22.92 6.62
N GLN A 7 -2.28 23.20 6.94
CA GLN A 7 -3.40 22.41 6.43
C GLN A 7 -3.52 22.50 4.91
N TYR A 8 -3.36 23.71 4.35
CA TYR A 8 -3.39 23.91 2.91
C TYR A 8 -2.33 23.05 2.19
N HIS A 9 -1.07 23.12 2.62
CA HIS A 9 0.00 22.30 2.02
C HIS A 9 -0.30 20.81 2.13
N ARG A 10 -0.78 20.35 3.29
CA ARG A 10 -1.16 18.92 3.42
C ARG A 10 -2.28 18.51 2.47
N GLY A 11 -3.26 19.38 2.22
CA GLY A 11 -4.31 19.13 1.25
C GLY A 11 -3.77 19.03 -0.18
N VAL A 12 -2.93 19.99 -0.57
CA VAL A 12 -2.30 20.01 -1.90
C VAL A 12 -1.42 18.77 -2.13
N ASP A 13 -0.56 18.42 -1.16
CA ASP A 13 0.34 17.26 -1.26
C ASP A 13 -0.44 15.94 -1.35
N ARG A 14 -1.55 15.84 -0.58
CA ARG A 14 -2.40 14.66 -0.62
C ARG A 14 -3.13 14.53 -1.95
N HIS A 15 -3.69 15.63 -2.44
CA HIS A 15 -4.35 15.68 -3.75
C HIS A 15 -3.39 15.29 -4.89
N ALA A 16 -2.20 15.88 -4.93
CA ALA A 16 -1.19 15.55 -5.93
C ALA A 16 -0.82 14.05 -5.91
N ARG A 17 -0.63 13.46 -4.72
CA ARG A 17 -0.36 12.04 -4.58
C ARG A 17 -1.52 11.17 -5.05
N ASN A 18 -2.75 11.49 -4.65
CA ASN A 18 -3.94 10.76 -5.05
C ASN A 18 -4.10 10.78 -6.57
N THR A 19 -3.95 11.94 -7.21
CA THR A 19 -4.01 12.09 -8.68
C THR A 19 -2.98 11.22 -9.39
N VAL A 20 -1.74 11.13 -8.87
CA VAL A 20 -0.71 10.24 -9.42
C VAL A 20 -1.13 8.77 -9.31
N ILE A 21 -1.67 8.35 -8.18
CA ILE A 21 -2.14 6.97 -7.99
C ILE A 21 -3.28 6.66 -8.96
N GLU A 22 -4.32 7.51 -9.02
CA GLU A 22 -5.47 7.37 -9.91
C GLU A 22 -5.04 7.25 -11.37
N MET A 23 -4.15 8.12 -11.82
CA MET A 23 -3.63 8.09 -13.18
C MET A 23 -2.86 6.79 -13.47
N ARG A 24 -2.08 6.29 -12.50
CA ARG A 24 -1.22 5.12 -12.72
C ARG A 24 -1.99 3.80 -12.69
N ILE A 25 -2.99 3.66 -11.84
CA ILE A 25 -3.83 2.44 -11.79
C ILE A 25 -4.69 2.25 -13.03
N THR A 26 -4.96 3.31 -13.81
CA THR A 26 -5.73 3.26 -15.06
C THR A 26 -4.87 3.00 -16.29
N LYS A 27 -3.54 3.05 -16.17
CA LYS A 27 -2.64 2.75 -17.29
C LYS A 27 -2.72 1.27 -17.69
N PRO A 28 -2.52 0.96 -18.99
CA PRO A 28 -2.42 -0.42 -19.43
C PRO A 28 -1.30 -1.16 -18.70
N SER A 29 -1.49 -2.48 -18.55
CA SER A 29 -0.48 -3.37 -17.99
C SER A 29 0.77 -3.39 -18.88
N ILE A 30 1.94 -3.34 -18.27
CA ILE A 30 3.23 -3.46 -18.93
C ILE A 30 4.01 -4.67 -18.41
N GLU A 31 5.03 -5.10 -19.13
CA GLU A 31 5.93 -6.16 -18.68
C GLU A 31 6.77 -5.67 -17.49
N LEU A 32 6.94 -6.53 -16.47
CA LEU A 32 7.64 -6.17 -15.23
C LEU A 32 9.07 -5.69 -15.47
N GLY A 33 9.79 -6.22 -16.46
CA GLY A 33 11.15 -5.79 -16.78
C GLY A 33 11.23 -4.33 -17.21
N LEU A 34 10.24 -3.86 -17.98
CA LEU A 34 10.12 -2.44 -18.36
C LEU A 34 9.81 -1.56 -17.14
N ALA A 35 8.88 -2.00 -16.29
CA ALA A 35 8.55 -1.27 -15.07
C ALA A 35 9.73 -1.19 -14.10
N ALA A 36 10.50 -2.27 -13.97
CA ALA A 36 11.66 -2.36 -13.07
C ALA A 36 12.82 -1.43 -13.48
N ALA A 37 12.91 -1.05 -14.74
CA ALA A 37 13.87 -0.06 -15.22
C ALA A 37 13.55 1.37 -14.72
N HIS A 38 12.28 1.66 -14.40
CA HIS A 38 11.77 2.97 -13.97
C HIS A 38 10.82 2.82 -12.77
N LEU A 39 11.31 2.22 -11.68
CA LEU A 39 10.49 1.83 -10.52
C LEU A 39 9.64 2.97 -9.94
N LEU A 40 10.22 4.16 -9.76
CA LEU A 40 9.51 5.31 -9.18
C LEU A 40 8.34 5.78 -10.05
N ASP A 41 8.51 5.72 -11.37
CA ASP A 41 7.48 6.14 -12.32
C ASP A 41 6.42 5.06 -12.55
N SER A 42 6.77 3.80 -12.25
CA SER A 42 5.91 2.63 -12.43
C SER A 42 5.19 2.19 -11.15
N GLU A 43 5.43 2.84 -10.02
CA GLU A 43 4.69 2.54 -8.78
C GLU A 43 3.18 2.70 -9.03
N TRP A 44 2.37 1.76 -8.53
CA TRP A 44 0.92 1.65 -8.72
C TRP A 44 0.47 1.20 -10.11
N GLN A 45 1.34 1.18 -11.12
CA GLN A 45 0.98 0.67 -12.43
C GLN A 45 0.80 -0.84 -12.40
N THR A 46 -0.14 -1.34 -13.20
CA THR A 46 -0.33 -2.77 -13.40
C THR A 46 0.81 -3.33 -14.22
N VAL A 47 1.40 -4.41 -13.74
CA VAL A 47 2.50 -5.13 -14.40
C VAL A 47 2.17 -6.61 -14.54
N SER A 48 2.78 -7.27 -15.54
CA SER A 48 2.68 -8.71 -15.73
C SER A 48 4.07 -9.34 -15.84
N THR A 49 4.17 -10.58 -15.36
CA THR A 49 5.41 -11.37 -15.47
C THR A 49 5.13 -12.85 -15.30
N ALA A 50 6.03 -13.70 -15.84
CA ALA A 50 5.98 -15.15 -15.67
C ALA A 50 7.06 -15.63 -14.71
N GLY A 51 6.73 -16.68 -13.92
CA GLY A 51 7.64 -17.26 -12.94
C GLY A 51 6.92 -18.29 -12.07
N ALA A 52 7.50 -18.62 -10.92
CA ALA A 52 6.97 -19.61 -9.99
C ALA A 52 6.95 -19.07 -8.55
N PHE A 53 5.94 -19.50 -7.78
CA PHE A 53 5.87 -19.24 -6.35
C PHE A 53 6.73 -20.24 -5.57
N ASP A 54 7.38 -19.77 -4.52
CA ASP A 54 7.99 -20.64 -3.51
C ASP A 54 7.02 -20.81 -2.32
N ASN A 55 6.35 -21.96 -2.28
CA ASN A 55 5.37 -22.29 -1.24
C ASN A 55 5.97 -22.41 0.16
N THR A 56 7.29 -22.55 0.28
CA THR A 56 8.00 -22.60 1.56
C THR A 56 8.30 -21.22 2.14
N LYS A 57 8.17 -20.18 1.32
CA LYS A 57 8.48 -18.78 1.67
C LYS A 57 7.21 -17.95 1.65
N GLN A 58 6.40 -18.12 2.70
CA GLN A 58 5.14 -17.40 2.88
C GLN A 58 5.11 -16.70 4.23
N ILE A 59 4.65 -15.47 4.27
CA ILE A 59 4.47 -14.65 5.48
C ILE A 59 3.04 -14.14 5.54
N LEU A 60 2.44 -14.22 6.72
CA LEU A 60 1.13 -13.65 7.01
C LEU A 60 1.31 -12.32 7.72
N LEU A 61 0.97 -11.24 7.04
CA LEU A 61 1.05 -9.91 7.58
C LEU A 61 -0.20 -9.60 8.42
N ARG A 62 -0.01 -9.42 9.72
CA ARG A 62 -1.07 -9.21 10.72
C ARG A 62 -1.67 -7.80 10.66
N ASN A 63 -2.74 -7.59 11.43
CA ASN A 63 -3.44 -6.32 11.59
C ASN A 63 -4.01 -5.77 10.28
N ARG A 64 -4.61 -6.69 9.50
CA ARG A 64 -5.33 -6.37 8.28
C ARG A 64 -6.82 -6.53 8.50
N TYR A 65 -7.56 -5.50 8.16
CA TYR A 65 -9.01 -5.47 8.31
C TYR A 65 -9.65 -5.32 6.93
N HIS A 66 -10.68 -6.11 6.68
CA HIS A 66 -11.54 -5.99 5.51
C HIS A 66 -12.99 -6.10 5.99
N ASP A 67 -13.82 -5.10 5.67
CA ASP A 67 -15.22 -4.99 6.12
C ASP A 67 -15.37 -5.19 7.63
N GLY A 68 -14.49 -4.57 8.41
CA GLY A 68 -14.50 -4.65 9.88
C GLY A 68 -14.00 -5.99 10.46
N LYS A 69 -13.66 -6.98 9.63
CA LYS A 69 -13.15 -8.28 10.06
C LYS A 69 -11.64 -8.29 10.09
N TYR A 70 -11.10 -8.84 11.18
CA TYR A 70 -9.67 -9.03 11.32
C TYR A 70 -9.15 -10.17 10.43
N GLY A 71 -7.96 -9.97 9.86
CA GLY A 71 -7.33 -10.97 9.01
C GLY A 71 -5.86 -10.68 8.73
N TYR A 72 -5.38 -11.26 7.65
CA TYR A 72 -3.97 -11.23 7.24
C TYR A 72 -3.86 -10.96 5.75
N GLU A 73 -2.83 -10.24 5.32
CA GLU A 73 -2.35 -10.28 3.93
C GLU A 73 -1.35 -11.42 3.78
N VAL A 74 -1.43 -12.12 2.65
CA VAL A 74 -0.62 -13.32 2.37
C VAL A 74 0.48 -12.94 1.40
N LEU A 75 1.72 -12.80 1.90
CA LEU A 75 2.88 -12.53 1.07
C LEU A 75 3.64 -13.82 0.78
N THR A 76 3.87 -14.11 -0.49
CA THR A 76 4.59 -15.31 -0.93
C THR A 76 5.73 -14.90 -1.87
N LEU A 77 6.89 -15.54 -1.73
CA LEU A 77 8.02 -15.29 -2.62
C LEU A 77 7.70 -15.79 -4.03
N PHE A 78 8.03 -14.97 -5.02
CA PHE A 78 7.90 -15.30 -6.43
C PHE A 78 9.24 -15.10 -7.13
N THR A 79 9.61 -16.04 -7.98
CA THR A 79 10.85 -15.98 -8.76
C THR A 79 10.52 -16.06 -10.24
N THR A 80 10.94 -15.06 -10.99
CA THR A 80 10.77 -14.99 -12.45
C THR A 80 11.68 -15.98 -13.17
N SER A 81 11.37 -16.27 -14.42
CA SER A 81 12.19 -17.18 -15.26
C SER A 81 13.64 -16.70 -15.47
N ASN A 82 13.90 -15.40 -15.29
CA ASN A 82 15.26 -14.84 -15.35
C ASN A 82 15.95 -14.77 -13.96
N GLY A 83 15.39 -15.45 -12.95
CA GLY A 83 16.01 -15.61 -11.62
C GLY A 83 15.82 -14.43 -10.66
N LYS A 84 15.07 -13.39 -11.02
CA LYS A 84 14.75 -12.28 -10.11
C LYS A 84 13.64 -12.68 -9.14
N SER A 85 13.86 -12.44 -7.85
CA SER A 85 12.89 -12.79 -6.80
C SER A 85 12.32 -11.55 -6.14
N PHE A 86 11.02 -11.54 -5.86
CA PHE A 86 10.30 -10.48 -5.15
C PHE A 86 9.09 -11.06 -4.41
N TRP A 87 8.53 -10.27 -3.51
CA TRP A 87 7.33 -10.65 -2.76
C TRP A 87 6.05 -10.34 -3.55
N VAL A 88 5.08 -11.23 -3.46
CA VAL A 88 3.74 -11.04 -4.04
C VAL A 88 2.72 -11.10 -2.91
N ASP A 89 1.97 -10.02 -2.74
CA ASP A 89 0.80 -10.00 -1.89
C ASP A 89 -0.36 -10.69 -2.61
N ARG A 90 -0.75 -11.86 -2.14
CA ARG A 90 -1.81 -12.69 -2.71
C ARG A 90 -3.21 -12.31 -2.19
N GLY A 91 -3.29 -11.17 -1.50
CA GLY A 91 -4.53 -10.64 -0.96
C GLY A 91 -4.81 -11.05 0.48
N TRP A 92 -5.97 -10.61 0.94
CA TRP A 92 -6.41 -10.75 2.33
C TRP A 92 -7.13 -12.08 2.57
N VAL A 93 -6.88 -12.65 3.75
CA VAL A 93 -7.59 -13.82 4.27
C VAL A 93 -8.10 -13.53 5.68
N GLN A 94 -9.31 -13.99 5.99
CA GLN A 94 -9.88 -13.84 7.32
C GLN A 94 -9.07 -14.64 8.35
N ALA A 95 -8.93 -14.10 9.55
CA ALA A 95 -8.35 -14.82 10.68
C ALA A 95 -9.17 -16.07 11.01
N GLY A 96 -8.54 -17.04 11.65
CA GLY A 96 -9.23 -18.22 12.17
C GLY A 96 -10.30 -17.87 13.23
N ALA A 97 -11.05 -18.86 13.64
CA ALA A 97 -12.17 -18.71 14.58
C ALA A 97 -11.75 -18.18 15.96
N THR A 98 -10.49 -18.35 16.34
CA THR A 98 -9.89 -17.82 17.57
C THR A 98 -8.59 -17.06 17.29
N ALA A 99 -8.13 -16.26 18.25
CA ALA A 99 -6.89 -15.48 18.11
C ALA A 99 -5.64 -16.36 17.87
N THR A 100 -5.69 -17.63 18.22
CA THR A 100 -4.59 -18.59 18.06
C THR A 100 -4.76 -19.54 16.87
N ALA A 101 -5.98 -19.63 16.30
CA ALA A 101 -6.24 -20.48 15.15
C ALA A 101 -5.61 -19.84 13.88
N PRO A 102 -4.79 -20.58 13.14
CA PRO A 102 -4.23 -20.07 11.91
C PRO A 102 -5.33 -19.84 10.86
N PRO A 103 -5.19 -18.84 9.98
CA PRO A 103 -6.11 -18.65 8.86
C PRO A 103 -5.96 -19.80 7.86
N ILE A 104 -7.03 -20.09 7.13
CA ILE A 104 -6.99 -21.00 6.00
C ILE A 104 -6.43 -20.26 4.79
N VAL A 105 -5.23 -20.63 4.35
CA VAL A 105 -4.55 -20.05 3.20
C VAL A 105 -4.40 -21.08 2.11
N SER A 106 -4.95 -20.82 0.93
CA SER A 106 -4.76 -21.68 -0.23
C SER A 106 -3.31 -21.62 -0.72
N SER A 107 -2.68 -22.77 -0.96
CA SER A 107 -1.36 -22.82 -1.57
C SER A 107 -1.38 -22.24 -2.98
N PRO A 108 -0.36 -21.49 -3.39
CA PRO A 108 -0.25 -21.08 -4.78
C PRO A 108 -0.01 -22.27 -5.70
N PRO A 109 -0.32 -22.17 -6.99
CA PRO A 109 -0.09 -23.22 -7.96
C PRO A 109 1.38 -23.57 -8.07
N ILE A 110 1.67 -24.85 -8.38
CA ILE A 110 3.01 -25.35 -8.62
C ILE A 110 3.37 -25.10 -10.10
N GLY A 111 4.64 -24.80 -10.36
CA GLY A 111 5.17 -24.58 -11.71
C GLY A 111 5.09 -23.12 -12.16
N THR A 112 5.38 -22.89 -13.43
CA THR A 112 5.42 -21.55 -14.02
C THR A 112 4.01 -21.04 -14.28
N VAL A 113 3.74 -19.86 -13.77
CA VAL A 113 2.48 -19.14 -13.98
C VAL A 113 2.76 -17.70 -14.39
N THR A 114 1.82 -17.07 -15.10
CA THR A 114 1.83 -15.64 -15.32
C THR A 114 0.99 -14.98 -14.24
N ILE A 115 1.53 -13.92 -13.63
CA ILE A 115 0.82 -13.07 -12.67
C ILE A 115 0.65 -11.67 -13.24
N THR A 116 -0.44 -11.02 -12.85
CA THR A 116 -0.73 -9.61 -13.14
C THR A 116 -1.09 -8.94 -11.83
N GLY A 117 -0.47 -7.81 -11.54
CA GLY A 117 -0.67 -7.10 -10.28
C GLY A 117 -0.12 -5.69 -10.30
N ARG A 118 -0.35 -4.94 -9.22
CA ARG A 118 0.15 -3.57 -9.07
C ARG A 118 1.55 -3.57 -8.51
N LEU A 119 2.45 -2.83 -9.16
CA LEU A 119 3.82 -2.64 -8.66
C LEU A 119 3.79 -1.72 -7.43
N ARG A 120 4.47 -2.14 -6.36
CA ARG A 120 4.59 -1.38 -5.12
C ARG A 120 6.05 -1.27 -4.70
N LEU A 121 6.44 -0.11 -4.22
CA LEU A 121 7.81 0.11 -3.75
C LEU A 121 8.02 -0.40 -2.32
N ASP A 122 9.26 -0.65 -1.94
CA ASP A 122 9.64 -1.01 -0.58
C ASP A 122 9.16 0.00 0.47
N SER A 123 9.14 1.28 0.13
CA SER A 123 8.63 2.36 0.98
C SER A 123 7.11 2.43 1.10
N SER A 124 6.36 1.70 0.26
CA SER A 124 4.89 1.70 0.23
C SER A 124 4.29 0.78 1.29
N LEU A 125 4.60 1.04 2.57
CA LEU A 125 4.08 0.21 3.66
C LEU A 125 2.54 0.23 3.70
N PRO A 126 1.89 -0.93 3.72
CA PRO A 126 0.46 -1.03 4.01
C PRO A 126 0.15 -0.48 5.41
N ARG A 127 -1.02 0.16 5.60
CA ARG A 127 -1.44 0.68 6.90
C ARG A 127 -1.44 -0.44 7.96
N GLY A 128 -0.94 -0.15 9.18
CA GLY A 128 -0.99 -1.08 10.31
C GLY A 128 0.05 -2.21 10.30
N SER A 129 1.06 -2.17 9.44
CA SER A 129 2.09 -3.21 9.33
C SER A 129 3.11 -3.25 10.48
N PHE A 130 3.07 -2.29 11.39
CA PHE A 130 4.15 -2.04 12.34
C PHE A 130 4.41 -3.14 13.37
N PHE A 131 3.40 -3.95 13.72
CA PHE A 131 3.49 -4.90 14.83
C PHE A 131 3.85 -6.34 14.44
N ALA A 132 3.90 -6.65 13.14
CA ALA A 132 4.04 -8.02 12.67
C ALA A 132 5.40 -8.37 12.10
N LEU A 133 6.28 -7.40 11.90
CA LEU A 133 7.59 -7.57 11.27
C LEU A 133 8.71 -6.99 12.12
N PRO A 134 9.94 -7.54 12.03
CA PRO A 134 11.11 -7.00 12.73
C PRO A 134 11.30 -5.51 12.47
N GLY A 135 11.75 -4.76 13.48
CA GLY A 135 11.93 -3.31 13.41
C GLY A 135 13.11 -2.79 12.60
N ASN A 136 13.96 -3.68 12.12
CA ASN A 136 15.28 -3.37 11.53
C ASN A 136 15.25 -3.09 10.01
N GLY A 137 14.11 -3.03 9.37
CA GLY A 137 13.97 -2.58 7.97
C GLY A 137 13.17 -1.29 7.90
N GLN A 138 13.38 -0.47 6.89
CA GLN A 138 12.62 0.76 6.68
C GLN A 138 11.33 0.55 5.89
N GLY A 139 11.31 -0.40 4.94
CA GLY A 139 10.17 -0.74 4.10
C GLY A 139 9.59 -2.12 4.37
N LEU A 140 8.51 -2.47 3.68
CA LEU A 140 7.87 -3.78 3.79
C LEU A 140 8.80 -4.89 3.33
N VAL A 141 9.38 -4.75 2.13
CA VAL A 141 10.29 -5.74 1.53
C VAL A 141 11.52 -5.93 2.40
N SER A 142 12.12 -4.84 2.89
CA SER A 142 13.29 -4.90 3.77
C SER A 142 12.99 -5.69 5.04
N LYS A 143 11.80 -5.55 5.62
CA LYS A 143 11.36 -6.28 6.81
C LYS A 143 11.09 -7.77 6.50
N LEU A 144 10.43 -8.06 5.38
CA LEU A 144 10.19 -9.43 4.93
C LEU A 144 11.51 -10.16 4.67
N ASN A 145 12.45 -9.50 4.02
CA ASN A 145 13.77 -10.04 3.74
C ASN A 145 14.57 -10.32 5.02
N ALA A 146 14.54 -9.39 5.98
CA ALA A 146 15.18 -9.58 7.27
C ALA A 146 14.62 -10.80 8.02
N GLN A 147 13.28 -10.96 8.05
CA GLN A 147 12.61 -12.09 8.68
C GLN A 147 12.92 -13.41 7.99
N SER A 148 12.98 -13.43 6.66
CA SER A 148 13.16 -14.64 5.86
C SER A 148 14.62 -14.96 5.56
N ARG A 149 15.56 -14.06 5.91
CA ARG A 149 16.98 -14.11 5.55
C ARG A 149 17.20 -14.21 4.04
N LEU A 150 16.41 -13.43 3.29
CA LEU A 150 16.47 -13.35 1.83
C LEU A 150 16.97 -11.97 1.39
N ASN A 151 17.42 -11.91 0.13
CA ASN A 151 17.69 -10.65 -0.57
C ASN A 151 16.90 -10.66 -1.87
N THR A 152 15.85 -9.86 -1.95
CA THR A 152 14.95 -9.77 -3.10
C THR A 152 15.00 -8.39 -3.73
N GLU A 153 14.34 -8.22 -4.86
CA GLU A 153 14.11 -6.89 -5.46
C GLU A 153 13.42 -5.96 -4.44
N LYS A 154 13.68 -4.64 -4.53
CA LYS A 154 13.17 -3.62 -3.59
C LYS A 154 11.74 -3.17 -3.90
N PHE A 155 10.96 -4.05 -4.47
CA PHE A 155 9.54 -3.85 -4.74
C PHE A 155 8.75 -5.13 -4.43
N TYR A 156 7.46 -5.01 -4.37
CA TYR A 156 6.53 -6.13 -4.28
C TYR A 156 5.35 -5.91 -5.22
N ILE A 157 4.54 -6.94 -5.43
CA ILE A 157 3.38 -6.88 -6.32
C ILE A 157 2.12 -7.21 -5.53
N ASP A 158 1.11 -6.33 -5.57
CA ASP A 158 -0.25 -6.64 -5.14
C ASP A 158 -0.92 -7.47 -6.25
N LEU A 159 -1.15 -8.75 -6.03
CA LEU A 159 -1.73 -9.65 -7.03
C LEU A 159 -3.18 -9.26 -7.36
N LEU A 160 -3.50 -9.14 -8.63
CA LEU A 160 -4.86 -8.90 -9.14
C LEU A 160 -5.43 -10.12 -9.85
N SER A 161 -4.61 -10.78 -10.66
CA SER A 161 -5.00 -11.95 -11.43
C SER A 161 -3.79 -12.78 -11.88
N GLY A 162 -4.04 -13.88 -12.55
CA GLY A 162 -2.98 -14.69 -13.14
C GLY A 162 -3.53 -15.68 -14.16
N SER A 163 -2.62 -16.47 -14.74
CA SER A 163 -2.93 -17.46 -15.80
C SER A 163 -3.87 -18.58 -15.37
N VAL A 164 -4.08 -18.76 -14.07
CA VAL A 164 -5.01 -19.76 -13.51
C VAL A 164 -5.94 -19.10 -12.49
N SER A 165 -7.18 -19.57 -12.41
CA SER A 165 -8.23 -18.98 -11.58
C SER A 165 -7.89 -18.96 -10.07
N SER A 166 -7.10 -19.91 -9.60
CA SER A 166 -6.64 -19.95 -8.20
C SER A 166 -5.71 -18.80 -7.81
N LEU A 167 -5.19 -18.05 -8.76
CA LEU A 167 -4.40 -16.84 -8.55
C LEU A 167 -5.24 -15.57 -8.39
N ILE A 168 -6.55 -15.63 -8.65
CA ILE A 168 -7.42 -14.48 -8.42
C ILE A 168 -7.69 -14.38 -6.93
N PRO A 169 -7.23 -13.33 -6.23
CA PRO A 169 -7.48 -13.18 -4.80
C PRO A 169 -8.99 -13.04 -4.55
N LYS A 170 -9.51 -13.68 -3.50
CA LYS A 170 -10.90 -13.45 -3.06
C LYS A 170 -11.11 -12.01 -2.62
N VAL A 171 -10.10 -11.45 -1.97
CA VAL A 171 -10.02 -10.05 -1.58
C VAL A 171 -8.62 -9.58 -1.93
N SER A 172 -8.49 -8.77 -2.97
CA SER A 172 -7.21 -8.19 -3.38
C SER A 172 -6.71 -7.15 -2.36
N ALA A 173 -5.40 -6.92 -2.34
CA ALA A 173 -4.81 -5.83 -1.57
C ALA A 173 -5.50 -4.49 -1.88
N GLN A 174 -5.94 -3.80 -0.83
CA GLN A 174 -6.73 -2.58 -0.97
C GLN A 174 -5.87 -1.41 -1.43
N LEU A 175 -6.44 -0.59 -2.30
CA LEU A 175 -5.89 0.73 -2.59
C LEU A 175 -5.94 1.61 -1.32
N PRO A 176 -5.02 2.56 -1.17
CA PRO A 176 -5.17 3.57 -0.13
C PRO A 176 -6.43 4.38 -0.39
N GLU A 177 -7.00 4.96 0.65
CA GLU A 177 -8.12 5.88 0.52
C GLU A 177 -7.67 7.13 -0.27
N LEU A 178 -8.20 7.29 -1.48
CA LEU A 178 -7.87 8.38 -2.40
C LEU A 178 -8.73 9.64 -2.15
N SER A 179 -9.17 9.83 -0.92
CA SER A 179 -9.83 11.06 -0.49
C SER A 179 -8.80 12.12 -0.12
N ASP A 180 -9.03 13.37 -0.54
CA ASP A 180 -8.18 14.50 -0.16
C ASP A 180 -8.29 14.85 1.33
N GLY A 181 -9.32 14.30 1.99
CA GLY A 181 -9.61 14.55 3.41
C GLY A 181 -10.10 16.00 3.65
N PRO A 182 -10.34 16.37 4.90
CA PRO A 182 -10.92 17.66 5.26
C PRO A 182 -9.88 18.80 5.35
N HIS A 183 -8.66 18.63 4.82
CA HIS A 183 -7.55 19.57 5.01
C HIS A 183 -7.86 20.97 4.52
N MET A 184 -8.53 21.11 3.36
CA MET A 184 -8.91 22.40 2.80
C MET A 184 -9.99 23.11 3.64
N ALA A 185 -10.97 22.36 4.15
CA ALA A 185 -11.98 22.89 5.06
C ALA A 185 -11.35 23.38 6.36
N TYR A 186 -10.41 22.63 6.94
CA TYR A 186 -9.66 23.06 8.13
C TYR A 186 -8.76 24.26 7.85
N ALA A 187 -8.13 24.36 6.69
CA ALA A 187 -7.36 25.53 6.32
C ALA A 187 -8.24 26.80 6.33
N LEU A 188 -9.42 26.72 5.70
CA LEU A 188 -10.41 27.82 5.68
C LEU A 188 -10.90 28.16 7.09
N GLN A 189 -11.19 27.16 7.93
CA GLN A 189 -11.59 27.34 9.32
C GLN A 189 -10.54 28.11 10.15
N TRP A 190 -9.27 27.83 9.97
CA TRP A 190 -8.18 28.55 10.64
C TRP A 190 -8.05 30.00 10.17
N VAL A 191 -8.28 30.28 8.89
CA VAL A 191 -8.34 31.64 8.36
C VAL A 191 -9.49 32.41 9.01
N PHE A 192 -10.68 31.79 9.08
CA PHE A 192 -11.87 32.38 9.70
C PHE A 192 -11.65 32.71 11.18
N PHE A 193 -11.09 31.76 11.96
CA PHE A 193 -10.78 32.01 13.37
C PHE A 193 -9.75 33.15 13.56
N GLY A 194 -8.72 33.20 12.70
CA GLY A 194 -7.77 34.29 12.70
C GLY A 194 -8.44 35.66 12.42
N GLY A 195 -9.35 35.69 11.47
CA GLY A 195 -10.15 36.86 11.15
C GLY A 195 -11.04 37.35 12.33
N LEU A 196 -11.72 36.43 13.01
CA LEU A 196 -12.52 36.72 14.21
C LEU A 196 -11.69 37.31 15.35
N ILE A 197 -10.49 36.79 15.57
CA ILE A 197 -9.58 37.33 16.60
C ILE A 197 -9.14 38.74 16.28
N ILE A 198 -8.81 39.03 15.01
CA ILE A 198 -8.42 40.36 14.57
C ILE A 198 -9.61 41.31 14.70
N TYR A 199 -10.80 40.93 14.25
CA TYR A 199 -12.03 41.70 14.36
C TYR A 199 -12.38 42.03 15.79
N GLY A 200 -12.37 41.04 16.69
CA GLY A 200 -12.64 41.22 18.11
C GLY A 200 -11.62 42.19 18.77
N ARG A 201 -10.34 42.10 18.40
CA ARG A 201 -9.32 43.06 18.89
C ARG A 201 -9.57 44.48 18.40
N LEU A 202 -10.04 44.66 17.16
CA LEU A 202 -10.37 45.94 16.63
C LEU A 202 -11.58 46.56 17.34
N LEU A 203 -12.61 45.78 17.65
CA LEU A 203 -13.79 46.21 18.42
C LEU A 203 -13.39 46.71 19.80
N ILE A 204 -12.61 45.90 20.56
CA ILE A 204 -12.13 46.28 21.90
C ILE A 204 -11.32 47.57 21.86
N ARG A 205 -10.55 47.84 20.82
CA ARG A 205 -9.80 49.10 20.69
C ARG A 205 -10.67 50.28 20.39
N ARG A 206 -11.82 50.10 19.74
CA ARG A 206 -12.79 51.21 19.42
C ARG A 206 -13.66 51.57 20.62
N THR A 207 -13.80 50.69 21.60
CA THR A 207 -14.63 50.89 22.80
C THR A 207 -13.83 51.43 24.00
N ARG A 208 -12.54 51.58 23.83
CA ARG A 208 -11.62 52.26 24.78
C ARG A 208 -11.26 53.63 24.23
#